data_75528174454234537aaac5b2ab32ca58
#
_entry.id   75528174454234537aaac5b2ab32ca58
#
_cell.length_a   1.000
_cell.length_b   1.000
_cell.length_c   1.000
_cell.angle_alpha   90.00
_cell.angle_beta   90.00
_cell.angle_gamma   90.00
#
_symmetry.space_group_name_H-M   'P 1'
#
loop_
_entity.id
_entity.type
_entity.pdbx_description
1 polymer ?
#
loop_
_entity_poly.entity_id
_entity_poly.type
_entity_poly.pdbx_seq_one_letter_code
_entity_poly.pdbx_strand_id
1 'polypeptide(L)'
;MERVKSILVVDDDPMFAKLLEEILTSEGYGVTTAANGVEALMLLANHAFDLLMIDIRMPELDGPSFYRELERSNPDHACRVMFMTGGAVGAETAQLLSTVRTPVLRKPLAVKDIRDAVQRFFLAVDSFRRRS
;
A
#
# COMPACT_ATOMS: atom_id res chain seq x y z
N MET A 1 -23.66 8.82 -5.18
CA MET A 1 -22.44 8.72 -6.00
C MET A 1 -21.27 8.41 -5.10
N GLU A 2 -20.55 7.34 -5.39
CA GLU A 2 -19.43 6.95 -4.57
C GLU A 2 -18.20 7.82 -4.86
N ARG A 3 -17.46 8.12 -3.81
CA ARG A 3 -16.20 8.84 -3.91
C ARG A 3 -15.14 7.95 -4.58
N VAL A 4 -14.30 8.54 -5.42
CA VAL A 4 -13.17 7.82 -6.00
C VAL A 4 -12.22 7.41 -4.88
N LYS A 5 -11.87 6.13 -4.84
CA LYS A 5 -10.90 5.61 -3.87
C LYS A 5 -9.50 6.06 -4.22
N SER A 6 -8.74 6.51 -3.24
CA SER A 6 -7.39 7.01 -3.43
C SER A 6 -6.35 6.01 -2.93
N ILE A 7 -5.30 5.80 -3.72
CA ILE A 7 -4.24 4.84 -3.42
C ILE A 7 -2.90 5.55 -3.48
N LEU A 8 -2.08 5.36 -2.46
CA LEU A 8 -0.69 5.80 -2.46
C LEU A 8 0.20 4.60 -2.74
N VAL A 9 1.00 4.67 -3.79
CA VAL A 9 1.97 3.63 -4.14
C VAL A 9 3.35 4.13 -3.74
N VAL A 10 4.03 3.38 -2.88
CA VAL A 10 5.37 3.72 -2.40
C VAL A 10 6.35 2.66 -2.91
N ASP A 11 7.17 3.04 -3.88
CA ASP A 11 8.13 2.13 -4.51
C ASP A 11 9.26 2.96 -5.10
N ASP A 12 10.51 2.55 -4.86
CA ASP A 12 11.68 3.26 -5.36
C ASP A 12 11.99 2.96 -6.84
N ASP A 13 11.33 1.97 -7.43
CA ASP A 13 11.44 1.67 -8.85
C ASP A 13 10.39 2.48 -9.61
N PRO A 14 10.80 3.54 -10.33
CA PRO A 14 9.85 4.42 -11.00
C PRO A 14 9.06 3.73 -12.11
N MET A 15 9.64 2.71 -12.76
CA MET A 15 8.94 1.98 -13.81
C MET A 15 7.83 1.12 -13.22
N PHE A 16 8.11 0.45 -12.11
CA PHE A 16 7.10 -0.37 -11.45
C PHE A 16 5.99 0.49 -10.86
N ALA A 17 6.35 1.61 -10.22
CA ALA A 17 5.36 2.54 -9.68
C ALA A 17 4.44 3.07 -10.77
N LYS A 18 5.00 3.41 -11.94
CA LYS A 18 4.20 3.88 -13.06
C LYS A 18 3.29 2.81 -13.61
N LEU A 19 3.76 1.57 -13.67
CA LEU A 19 2.94 0.45 -14.10
C LEU A 19 1.74 0.25 -13.18
N LEU A 20 1.96 0.26 -11.87
CA LEU A 20 0.88 0.18 -10.90
C LEU A 20 -0.10 1.34 -11.05
N GLU A 21 0.42 2.55 -11.24
CA GLU A 21 -0.41 3.72 -11.44
C GLU A 21 -1.34 3.54 -12.64
N GLU A 22 -0.80 3.06 -13.75
CA GLU A 22 -1.58 2.85 -14.96
C GLU A 22 -2.66 1.78 -14.78
N ILE A 23 -2.29 0.66 -14.15
CA ILE A 23 -3.23 -0.43 -13.90
C ILE A 23 -4.37 0.03 -13.01
N LEU A 24 -4.04 0.66 -11.89
CA LEU A 24 -5.04 1.07 -10.92
C LEU A 24 -5.89 2.24 -11.39
N THR A 25 -5.31 3.16 -12.13
CA THR A 25 -6.06 4.26 -12.74
C THR A 25 -7.08 3.72 -13.74
N SER A 26 -6.71 2.69 -14.51
CA SER A 26 -7.64 2.07 -15.46
C SER A 26 -8.81 1.39 -14.78
N GLU A 27 -8.66 1.04 -13.50
CA GLU A 27 -9.74 0.45 -12.70
C GLU A 27 -10.60 1.50 -11.98
N GLY A 28 -10.32 2.77 -12.20
CA GLY A 28 -11.11 3.87 -11.64
C GLY A 28 -10.60 4.45 -10.34
N TYR A 29 -9.40 4.06 -9.88
CA TYR A 29 -8.84 4.60 -8.65
C TYR A 29 -8.04 5.88 -8.92
N GLY A 30 -7.97 6.77 -7.92
CA GLY A 30 -7.06 7.91 -7.96
C GLY A 30 -5.72 7.48 -7.35
N VAL A 31 -4.63 7.59 -8.10
CA VAL A 31 -3.33 7.06 -7.68
C VAL A 31 -2.29 8.17 -7.56
N THR A 32 -1.57 8.16 -6.45
CA THR A 32 -0.41 9.02 -6.21
C THR A 32 0.78 8.10 -5.95
N THR A 33 1.96 8.48 -6.42
CA THR A 33 3.17 7.69 -6.20
C THR A 33 4.17 8.45 -5.34
N ALA A 34 4.92 7.71 -4.54
CA ALA A 34 6.04 8.23 -3.76
C ALA A 34 7.25 7.32 -3.99
N ALA A 35 8.43 7.91 -4.10
CA ALA A 35 9.63 7.16 -4.44
C ALA A 35 10.30 6.51 -3.23
N ASN A 36 9.94 6.91 -2.03
CA ASN A 36 10.52 6.37 -0.79
C ASN A 36 9.60 6.67 0.39
N GLY A 37 9.95 6.13 1.56
CA GLY A 37 9.14 6.30 2.76
C GLY A 37 9.08 7.72 3.28
N VAL A 38 10.16 8.48 3.12
CA VAL A 38 10.19 9.88 3.57
C VAL A 38 9.20 10.71 2.77
N GLU A 39 9.22 10.57 1.45
CA GLU A 39 8.28 11.25 0.57
C GLU A 39 6.83 10.84 0.89
N ALA A 40 6.61 9.55 1.16
CA ALA A 40 5.30 9.05 1.54
C ALA A 40 4.80 9.70 2.84
N LEU A 41 5.65 9.79 3.85
CA LEU A 41 5.27 10.42 5.12
C LEU A 41 4.91 11.89 4.93
N MET A 42 5.62 12.60 4.05
CA MET A 42 5.31 13.99 3.73
C MET A 42 3.93 14.13 3.09
N LEU A 43 3.61 13.22 2.17
CA LEU A 43 2.29 13.22 1.54
C LEU A 43 1.20 12.90 2.56
N LEU A 44 1.44 11.94 3.45
CA LEU A 44 0.47 11.53 4.47
C LEU A 44 0.22 12.60 5.53
N ALA A 45 1.13 13.52 5.70
CA ALA A 45 0.94 14.64 6.64
C ALA A 45 -0.16 15.60 6.17
N ASN A 46 -0.41 15.65 4.86
CA ASN A 46 -1.35 16.62 4.27
C ASN A 46 -2.49 16.00 3.47
N HIS A 47 -2.44 14.69 3.24
CA HIS A 47 -3.44 14.01 2.40
C HIS A 47 -3.85 12.70 3.05
N ALA A 48 -5.11 12.33 2.87
CA ALA A 48 -5.62 11.02 3.29
C ALA A 48 -5.71 10.10 2.09
N PHE A 49 -5.36 8.84 2.30
CA PHE A 49 -5.46 7.81 1.27
C PHE A 49 -6.30 6.64 1.80
N ASP A 50 -6.98 5.97 0.89
CA ASP A 50 -7.81 4.82 1.26
C ASP A 50 -7.00 3.52 1.34
N LEU A 51 -5.89 3.45 0.62
CA LEU A 51 -5.00 2.30 0.62
C LEU A 51 -3.57 2.76 0.35
N LEU A 52 -2.62 2.16 1.07
CA LEU A 52 -1.19 2.36 0.85
C LEU A 52 -0.60 1.04 0.35
N MET A 53 0.01 1.06 -0.83
CA MET A 53 0.73 -0.11 -1.38
C MET A 53 2.22 0.19 -1.28
N ILE A 54 2.92 -0.56 -0.44
CA ILE A 54 4.29 -0.21 -0.04
C ILE A 54 5.25 -1.34 -0.36
N ASP A 55 6.31 -1.03 -1.11
CA ASP A 55 7.42 -1.95 -1.31
C ASP A 55 8.21 -2.05 0.01
N ILE A 56 8.42 -3.27 0.46
CA ILE A 56 9.16 -3.52 1.70
C ILE A 56 10.62 -3.09 1.58
N ARG A 57 11.20 -3.22 0.40
CA ARG A 57 12.61 -2.88 0.18
C ARG A 57 12.77 -1.48 -0.37
N MET A 58 13.03 -0.55 0.53
CA MET A 58 13.30 0.83 0.15
C MET A 58 14.61 1.28 0.79
N PRO A 59 15.44 2.04 0.06
CA PRO A 59 16.80 2.34 0.54
C PRO A 59 16.89 3.24 1.76
N GLU A 60 16.04 4.22 1.89
CA GLU A 60 16.17 5.23 2.97
C GLU A 60 15.35 4.90 4.21
N LEU A 61 14.18 4.32 4.02
CA LEU A 61 13.30 3.95 5.11
C LEU A 61 12.59 2.67 4.72
N ASP A 62 13.03 1.54 5.28
CA ASP A 62 12.49 0.23 4.92
C ASP A 62 11.04 0.07 5.38
N GLY A 63 10.40 -0.99 4.88
CA GLY A 63 9.00 -1.26 5.17
C GLY A 63 8.67 -1.35 6.65
N PRO A 64 9.41 -2.14 7.45
CA PRO A 64 9.15 -2.22 8.88
C PRO A 64 9.29 -0.89 9.62
N SER A 65 10.32 -0.11 9.31
CA SER A 65 10.53 1.20 9.93
C SER A 65 9.43 2.18 9.53
N PHE A 66 9.05 2.17 8.27
CA PHE A 66 7.95 2.99 7.77
C PHE A 66 6.64 2.63 8.49
N TYR A 67 6.35 1.35 8.64
CA TYR A 67 5.12 0.90 9.27
C TYR A 67 5.05 1.31 10.74
N ARG A 68 6.17 1.17 11.47
CA ARG A 68 6.25 1.60 12.87
C ARG A 68 6.01 3.10 13.00
N GLU A 69 6.61 3.89 12.11
CA GLU A 69 6.40 5.34 12.12
C GLU A 69 4.94 5.67 11.81
N LEU A 70 4.33 4.95 10.90
CA LEU A 70 2.94 5.13 10.53
C LEU A 70 2.01 4.79 11.70
N GLU A 71 2.27 3.69 12.40
CA GLU A 71 1.47 3.33 13.59
C GLU A 71 1.53 4.42 14.65
N ARG A 72 2.71 5.03 14.81
CA ARG A 72 2.91 6.09 15.80
C ARG A 72 2.24 7.39 15.41
N SER A 73 2.41 7.83 14.16
CA SER A 73 2.01 9.16 13.71
C SER A 73 0.66 9.21 13.04
N ASN A 74 0.21 8.10 12.46
CA ASN A 74 -1.02 8.07 11.68
C ASN A 74 -1.65 6.69 11.69
N PRO A 75 -2.18 6.26 12.86
CA PRO A 75 -2.70 4.88 13.00
C PRO A 75 -3.86 4.56 12.07
N ASP A 76 -4.63 5.55 11.64
CA ASP A 76 -5.72 5.30 10.68
C ASP A 76 -5.19 4.76 9.35
N HIS A 77 -4.05 5.26 8.89
CA HIS A 77 -3.43 4.78 7.67
C HIS A 77 -2.73 3.43 7.87
N ALA A 78 -2.24 3.16 9.08
CA ALA A 78 -1.56 1.89 9.36
C ALA A 78 -2.47 0.68 9.11
N CYS A 79 -3.78 0.83 9.26
CA CYS A 79 -4.74 -0.25 9.00
C CYS A 79 -4.99 -0.49 7.51
N ARG A 80 -4.45 0.37 6.64
CA ARG A 80 -4.74 0.37 5.20
C ARG A 80 -3.50 0.10 4.37
N VAL A 81 -2.54 -0.63 4.92
CA VAL A 81 -1.27 -0.92 4.25
C VAL A 81 -1.32 -2.30 3.60
N MET A 82 -0.89 -2.37 2.35
CA MET A 82 -0.70 -3.61 1.62
C MET A 82 0.76 -3.64 1.15
N PHE A 83 1.53 -4.61 1.66
CA PHE A 83 2.94 -4.71 1.33
C PHE A 83 3.19 -5.47 0.04
N MET A 84 4.25 -5.05 -0.67
CA MET A 84 4.77 -5.74 -1.85
C MET A 84 6.19 -6.16 -1.54
N THR A 85 6.59 -7.35 -1.99
CA THR A 85 7.94 -7.86 -1.77
C THR A 85 8.45 -8.59 -3.01
N GLY A 86 9.75 -8.44 -3.29
CA GLY A 86 10.39 -9.01 -4.47
C GLY A 86 11.39 -10.10 -4.17
N GLY A 87 11.33 -10.76 -3.04
CA GLY A 87 12.28 -11.81 -2.72
C GLY A 87 12.24 -12.25 -1.28
N ALA A 88 13.31 -12.91 -0.85
CA ALA A 88 13.43 -13.35 0.53
C ALA A 88 13.54 -12.14 1.47
N VAL A 89 12.93 -12.22 2.64
CA VAL A 89 12.96 -11.15 3.63
C VAL A 89 13.58 -11.67 4.92
N GLY A 90 14.14 -10.75 5.72
CA GLY A 90 14.69 -11.11 7.02
C GLY A 90 13.62 -11.48 8.02
N ALA A 91 14.05 -12.01 9.17
CA ALA A 91 13.14 -12.49 10.20
C ALA A 91 12.21 -11.39 10.73
N GLU A 92 12.75 -10.20 10.94
CA GLU A 92 11.95 -9.06 11.45
C GLU A 92 10.84 -8.69 10.46
N THR A 93 11.18 -8.61 9.18
CA THR A 93 10.21 -8.31 8.14
C THR A 93 9.17 -9.42 8.01
N ALA A 94 9.60 -10.68 8.06
CA ALA A 94 8.68 -11.82 8.01
C ALA A 94 7.69 -11.77 9.17
N GLN A 95 8.16 -11.41 10.36
CA GLN A 95 7.29 -11.29 11.52
C GLN A 95 6.26 -10.17 11.33
N LEU A 96 6.69 -9.03 10.81
CA LEU A 96 5.77 -7.93 10.50
C LEU A 96 4.69 -8.38 9.52
N LEU A 97 5.10 -9.05 8.44
CA LEU A 97 4.16 -9.50 7.41
C LEU A 97 3.14 -10.48 7.95
N SER A 98 3.49 -11.25 8.98
CA SER A 98 2.57 -12.20 9.59
C SER A 98 1.50 -11.50 10.45
N THR A 99 1.71 -10.25 10.83
CA THR A 99 0.78 -9.51 11.67
C THR A 99 -0.20 -8.63 10.90
N VAL A 100 0.10 -8.31 9.65
CA VAL A 100 -0.80 -7.48 8.84
C VAL A 100 -1.95 -8.33 8.31
N ARG A 101 -3.14 -7.72 8.22
CA ARG A 101 -4.34 -8.43 7.77
C ARG A 101 -4.55 -8.41 6.27
N THR A 102 -3.87 -7.49 5.59
CA THR A 102 -3.95 -7.41 4.13
C THR A 102 -3.04 -8.46 3.51
N PRO A 103 -3.35 -8.91 2.28
CA PRO A 103 -2.46 -9.86 1.60
C PRO A 103 -1.13 -9.21 1.27
N VAL A 104 -0.07 -10.02 1.25
CA VAL A 104 1.26 -9.59 0.81
C VAL A 104 1.39 -9.95 -0.65
N LEU A 105 1.66 -8.96 -1.50
CA LEU A 105 1.82 -9.17 -2.93
C LEU A 105 3.29 -9.46 -3.23
N ARG A 106 3.56 -10.59 -3.90
CA ARG A 106 4.91 -11.01 -4.23
C ARG A 106 5.23 -10.72 -5.69
N LYS A 107 6.31 -10.00 -5.92
CA LYS A 107 6.78 -9.71 -7.28
C LYS A 107 7.41 -10.96 -7.89
N PRO A 108 7.28 -11.20 -9.19
CA PRO A 108 6.58 -10.39 -10.19
C PRO A 108 5.07 -10.50 -10.03
N LEU A 109 4.37 -9.37 -10.21
CA LEU A 109 2.93 -9.28 -10.01
C LEU A 109 2.17 -9.36 -11.33
N ALA A 110 1.19 -10.26 -11.41
CA ALA A 110 0.27 -10.28 -12.53
C ALA A 110 -0.77 -9.17 -12.36
N VAL A 111 -1.21 -8.58 -13.46
CA VAL A 111 -2.23 -7.52 -13.45
C VAL A 111 -3.48 -8.00 -12.70
N LYS A 112 -3.90 -9.23 -12.98
CA LYS A 112 -5.08 -9.82 -12.33
C LYS A 112 -4.91 -9.88 -10.80
N ASP A 113 -3.74 -10.27 -10.32
CA ASP A 113 -3.49 -10.39 -8.88
C ASP A 113 -3.55 -9.03 -8.18
N ILE A 114 -3.02 -7.99 -8.83
CA ILE A 114 -3.08 -6.63 -8.32
C ILE A 114 -4.54 -6.17 -8.24
N ARG A 115 -5.28 -6.31 -9.33
CA ARG A 115 -6.68 -5.90 -9.39
C ARG A 115 -7.53 -6.61 -8.36
N ASP A 116 -7.37 -7.94 -8.26
CA ASP A 116 -8.15 -8.75 -7.33
C ASP A 116 -7.86 -8.39 -5.87
N ALA A 117 -6.60 -8.21 -5.52
CA ALA A 117 -6.21 -7.86 -4.15
C ALA A 117 -6.78 -6.51 -3.74
N VAL A 118 -6.66 -5.51 -4.60
CA VAL A 118 -7.14 -4.15 -4.31
C VAL A 118 -8.67 -4.15 -4.24
N GLN A 119 -9.32 -4.82 -5.17
CA GLN A 119 -10.78 -4.91 -5.18
C GLN A 119 -11.32 -5.58 -3.91
N ARG A 120 -10.70 -6.69 -3.50
CA ARG A 120 -11.09 -7.39 -2.27
C ARG A 120 -10.90 -6.53 -1.03
N PHE A 121 -9.81 -5.77 -1.00
CA PHE A 121 -9.56 -4.86 0.11
C PHE A 121 -10.71 -3.85 0.25
N PHE A 122 -11.09 -3.19 -0.84
CA PHE A 122 -12.14 -2.18 -0.79
C PHE A 122 -13.52 -2.78 -0.54
N LEU A 123 -13.80 -3.96 -1.06
CA LEU A 123 -15.05 -4.63 -0.77
C LEU A 123 -15.17 -4.97 0.72
N ALA A 124 -14.09 -5.42 1.33
CA ALA A 124 -14.06 -5.73 2.75
C ALA A 124 -14.29 -4.49 3.61
N VAL A 125 -13.63 -3.38 3.26
CA VAL A 125 -13.77 -2.11 3.97
C VAL A 125 -15.20 -1.58 3.85
N ASP A 126 -15.77 -1.59 2.65
CA ASP A 126 -17.12 -1.11 2.42
C ASP A 126 -18.15 -1.97 3.14
N SER A 127 -17.94 -3.29 3.15
CA SER A 127 -18.82 -4.22 3.87
C SER A 127 -18.79 -3.95 5.37
N PHE A 128 -17.62 -3.69 5.93
CA PHE A 128 -17.46 -3.36 7.35
C PHE A 128 -18.17 -2.06 7.69
N ARG A 129 -18.05 -1.04 6.85
CA ARG A 129 -18.71 0.25 7.05
C ARG A 129 -20.24 0.13 7.05
N ARG A 130 -20.78 -0.75 6.21
CA ARG A 130 -22.23 -0.97 6.13
C ARG A 130 -22.79 -1.62 7.39
N ARG A 131 -21.98 -2.38 8.12
CA ARG A 131 -22.40 -3.05 9.35
C ARG A 131 -22.34 -2.15 10.57
N SER A 132 -21.58 -1.09 10.49
CA SER A 132 -21.48 -0.14 11.58
C SER A 132 -22.35 1.08 11.30
#